data_d1ffb745bbe646850ab12de63ddae371
#
_entry.id   d1ffb745bbe646850ab12de63ddae371
#
_cell.length_a   1.000
_cell.length_b   1.000
_cell.length_c   1.000
_cell.angle_alpha   90.00
_cell.angle_beta   90.00
_cell.angle_gamma   90.00
#
_symmetry.space_group_name_H-M   'P 1'
#
loop_
_entity.id
_entity.type
_entity.pdbx_description
1 polymer ?
#
loop_
_entity_poly.entity_id
_entity_poly.type
_entity_poly.pdbx_seq_one_letter_code
_entity_poly.pdbx_strand_id
1 'polypeptide(L)'
;MVKDVSEYSCMEYVAPFWKGDAVYAESVFVLENALGEIRPFRLAYPVRKMISVRSADLRTTYEQNRDYRVNEYGELEIIRGGRIPYMEWKDYRFPVFDSTRDDRIASADALGAQLVGELFSDREGIRAYSVAVSYTHEESTRYDITKGKQERFARVMRLLKVKHALTVVSYGDSITYGWAASGMQEIRKPPFCKPYAEMVVDALGQKYAADVRHVNCAVSGKCTDWGLEDENIASVTQEKPDLVILAFGMNDAGVFRPEVVEQNLRGIISKIR
;
A
#
# COMPACT_ATOMS: atom_id res chain seq x y z
N MET A 1 23.36 -9.35 3.78
CA MET A 1 22.88 -9.45 5.18
C MET A 1 21.53 -8.77 5.26
N VAL A 2 20.52 -9.41 5.87
CA VAL A 2 19.23 -8.75 6.17
C VAL A 2 19.52 -7.82 7.34
N LYS A 3 19.19 -6.53 7.19
CA LYS A 3 19.33 -5.54 8.26
C LYS A 3 18.41 -5.90 9.44
N ASP A 4 18.81 -5.53 10.65
CA ASP A 4 17.93 -5.60 11.82
C ASP A 4 16.71 -4.66 11.64
N VAL A 5 15.62 -4.90 12.38
CA VAL A 5 14.40 -4.05 12.36
C VAL A 5 14.75 -2.59 12.65
N SER A 6 15.70 -2.34 13.57
CA SER A 6 16.18 -1.00 13.93
C SER A 6 16.93 -0.26 12.81
N GLU A 7 17.40 -0.99 11.79
CA GLU A 7 18.14 -0.44 10.66
C GLU A 7 17.24 0.02 9.51
N TYR A 8 15.92 -0.21 9.59
CA TYR A 8 14.95 0.21 8.58
C TYR A 8 14.18 1.44 9.05
N SER A 9 14.23 2.49 8.25
CA SER A 9 13.36 3.66 8.39
C SER A 9 12.38 3.70 7.23
N CYS A 10 11.08 3.62 7.52
CA CYS A 10 10.06 3.74 6.48
C CYS A 10 10.18 5.06 5.71
N MET A 11 10.59 6.14 6.38
CA MET A 11 10.75 7.45 5.74
C MET A 11 11.93 7.49 4.77
N GLU A 12 12.98 6.69 4.99
CA GLU A 12 14.08 6.57 4.02
C GLU A 12 13.64 5.92 2.71
N TYR A 13 12.61 5.08 2.75
CA TYR A 13 12.03 4.47 1.57
C TYR A 13 11.02 5.39 0.85
N VAL A 14 10.23 6.14 1.61
CA VAL A 14 9.09 6.91 1.07
C VAL A 14 9.47 8.33 0.68
N ALA A 15 10.31 9.00 1.47
CA ALA A 15 10.62 10.41 1.25
C ALA A 15 11.33 10.69 -0.09
N PRO A 16 12.27 9.88 -0.58
CA PRO A 16 12.95 10.13 -1.86
C PRO A 16 12.01 10.10 -3.06
N PHE A 17 10.96 9.30 -3.04
CA PHE A 17 9.93 9.28 -4.08
C PHE A 17 9.31 10.67 -4.31
N TRP A 18 9.09 11.42 -3.21
CA TRP A 18 8.42 12.72 -3.26
C TRP A 18 9.38 13.90 -3.38
N LYS A 19 10.61 13.78 -2.90
CA LYS A 19 11.55 14.91 -2.76
C LYS A 19 12.92 14.69 -3.38
N GLY A 20 13.21 13.46 -3.81
CA GLY A 20 14.50 13.07 -4.40
C GLY A 20 14.37 12.66 -5.85
N ASP A 21 15.38 11.97 -6.31
CA ASP A 21 15.50 11.36 -7.63
C ASP A 21 15.57 9.82 -7.51
N ALA A 22 15.16 9.25 -6.39
CA ALA A 22 15.23 7.82 -6.13
C ALA A 22 13.88 7.25 -5.69
N VAL A 23 13.61 6.04 -6.14
CA VAL A 23 12.49 5.20 -5.67
C VAL A 23 13.08 3.97 -5.02
N TYR A 24 12.64 3.67 -3.81
CA TYR A 24 13.07 2.50 -3.07
C TYR A 24 11.96 1.48 -2.92
N ALA A 25 12.28 0.23 -3.24
CA ALA A 25 11.42 -0.92 -3.06
C ALA A 25 10.03 -0.79 -3.73
N GLU A 26 9.96 -0.21 -4.93
CA GLU A 26 8.74 -0.27 -5.74
C GLU A 26 8.37 -1.72 -6.00
N SER A 27 7.16 -2.09 -5.66
CA SER A 27 6.68 -3.47 -5.82
C SER A 27 6.24 -3.72 -7.25
N VAL A 28 6.79 -4.75 -7.87
CA VAL A 28 6.41 -5.22 -9.20
C VAL A 28 5.98 -6.67 -9.10
N PHE A 29 4.72 -6.94 -9.41
CA PHE A 29 4.20 -8.29 -9.54
C PHE A 29 4.54 -8.84 -10.93
N VAL A 30 5.34 -9.91 -10.96
CA VAL A 30 5.83 -10.49 -12.22
C VAL A 30 4.84 -11.54 -12.70
N LEU A 31 4.04 -11.17 -13.69
CA LEU A 31 2.98 -11.98 -14.27
C LEU A 31 3.21 -12.18 -15.78
N GLU A 32 3.07 -13.40 -16.22
CA GLU A 32 2.96 -13.76 -17.62
C GLU A 32 1.57 -13.36 -18.17
N ASN A 33 1.51 -12.86 -19.40
CA ASN A 33 0.24 -12.57 -20.04
C ASN A 33 -0.40 -13.82 -20.69
N ALA A 34 -1.61 -13.68 -21.24
CA ALA A 34 -2.33 -14.77 -21.89
C ALA A 34 -1.62 -15.37 -23.13
N LEU A 35 -0.60 -14.69 -23.67
CA LEU A 35 0.21 -15.15 -24.79
C LEU A 35 1.49 -15.85 -24.35
N GLY A 36 1.68 -16.03 -23.04
CA GLY A 36 2.89 -16.63 -22.49
C GLY A 36 4.09 -15.67 -22.50
N GLU A 37 3.88 -14.36 -22.43
CA GLU A 37 4.94 -13.36 -22.44
C GLU A 37 5.00 -12.62 -21.11
N ILE A 38 6.20 -12.35 -20.62
CA ILE A 38 6.45 -11.38 -19.55
C ILE A 38 6.83 -10.07 -20.24
N ARG A 39 5.90 -9.12 -20.27
CA ARG A 39 6.15 -7.81 -20.89
C ARG A 39 7.03 -6.95 -20.01
N PRO A 40 7.77 -5.97 -20.58
CA PRO A 40 8.48 -4.98 -19.81
C PRO A 40 7.54 -4.25 -18.84
N PHE A 41 8.03 -4.01 -17.63
CA PHE A 41 7.29 -3.30 -16.58
C PHE A 41 7.64 -1.82 -16.58
N ARG A 42 6.64 -1.01 -16.85
CA ARG A 42 6.74 0.43 -16.66
C ARG A 42 6.66 0.75 -15.17
N LEU A 43 7.75 1.24 -14.59
CA LEU A 43 7.82 1.68 -13.21
C LEU A 43 7.20 3.08 -13.04
N ALA A 44 7.11 3.56 -11.81
CA ALA A 44 6.59 4.90 -11.51
C ALA A 44 7.32 6.00 -12.29
N TYR A 45 8.63 5.80 -12.50
CA TYR A 45 9.47 6.66 -13.35
C TYR A 45 10.37 5.80 -14.25
N PRO A 46 10.78 6.30 -15.41
CA PRO A 46 11.82 5.63 -16.21
C PRO A 46 13.12 5.50 -15.42
N VAL A 47 13.72 4.32 -15.47
CA VAL A 47 14.96 4.03 -14.75
C VAL A 47 16.13 4.77 -15.40
N ARG A 48 16.79 5.64 -14.64
CA ARG A 48 18.09 6.21 -15.04
C ARG A 48 19.24 5.30 -14.62
N LYS A 49 19.21 4.85 -13.36
CA LYS A 49 20.21 3.91 -12.84
C LYS A 49 19.54 2.95 -11.88
N MET A 50 19.71 1.66 -12.11
CA MET A 50 19.25 0.64 -11.19
C MET A 50 20.13 0.62 -9.93
N ILE A 51 19.51 0.66 -8.76
CA ILE A 51 20.17 0.49 -7.46
C ILE A 51 20.14 -0.98 -7.07
N SER A 52 18.95 -1.61 -7.09
CA SER A 52 18.79 -3.04 -6.82
C SER A 52 17.44 -3.56 -7.29
N VAL A 53 17.40 -4.85 -7.64
CA VAL A 53 16.17 -5.63 -7.76
C VAL A 53 16.28 -6.77 -6.75
N ARG A 54 15.31 -6.89 -5.84
CA ARG A 54 15.32 -7.85 -4.74
C ARG A 54 14.00 -8.61 -4.67
N SER A 55 13.99 -9.76 -3.99
CA SER A 55 12.74 -10.42 -3.64
C SER A 55 11.85 -9.51 -2.77
N ALA A 56 10.55 -9.76 -2.73
CA ALA A 56 9.60 -8.94 -1.95
C ALA A 56 9.93 -8.87 -0.45
N ASP A 57 10.60 -9.90 0.09
CA ASP A 57 11.09 -9.92 1.48
C ASP A 57 12.49 -9.33 1.66
N LEU A 58 13.07 -8.75 0.59
CA LEU A 58 14.39 -8.12 0.51
C LEU A 58 15.57 -9.05 0.82
N ARG A 59 15.40 -10.36 0.86
CA ARG A 59 16.47 -11.30 1.22
C ARG A 59 17.35 -11.70 0.05
N THR A 60 16.76 -11.84 -1.14
CA THR A 60 17.48 -12.22 -2.36
C THR A 60 17.74 -10.99 -3.22
N THR A 61 18.95 -10.78 -3.67
CA THR A 61 19.30 -9.76 -4.66
C THR A 61 19.50 -10.43 -6.02
N TYR A 62 18.87 -9.87 -7.04
CA TYR A 62 18.94 -10.31 -8.42
C TYR A 62 20.01 -9.53 -9.19
N GLU A 63 20.55 -10.13 -10.25
CA GLU A 63 21.67 -9.61 -11.01
C GLU A 63 21.23 -9.08 -12.37
N GLN A 64 21.67 -7.87 -12.69
CA GLN A 64 21.42 -7.28 -14.00
C GLN A 64 22.11 -8.09 -15.11
N ASN A 65 21.47 -8.21 -16.25
CA ASN A 65 21.86 -9.00 -17.41
C ASN A 65 21.85 -10.53 -17.22
N ARG A 66 21.47 -11.00 -16.05
CA ARG A 66 21.24 -12.40 -15.74
C ARG A 66 19.78 -12.68 -15.41
N ASP A 67 19.22 -11.91 -14.48
CA ASP A 67 17.87 -12.09 -13.97
C ASP A 67 16.90 -11.04 -14.55
N TYR A 68 17.42 -9.85 -14.85
CA TYR A 68 16.68 -8.73 -15.44
C TYR A 68 17.60 -7.82 -16.25
N ARG A 69 16.98 -6.94 -17.04
CA ARG A 69 17.67 -5.80 -17.70
C ARG A 69 16.76 -4.57 -17.68
N VAL A 70 17.32 -3.42 -17.99
CA VAL A 70 16.60 -2.17 -18.23
C VAL A 70 16.68 -1.88 -19.72
N ASN A 71 15.54 -1.65 -20.37
CA ASN A 71 15.51 -1.34 -21.80
C ASN A 71 15.78 0.15 -22.06
N GLU A 72 15.82 0.53 -23.33
CA GLU A 72 16.09 1.90 -23.77
C GLU A 72 15.04 2.92 -23.32
N TYR A 73 13.83 2.47 -22.95
CA TYR A 73 12.74 3.30 -22.41
C TYR A 73 12.78 3.43 -20.89
N GLY A 74 13.76 2.83 -20.22
CA GLY A 74 13.86 2.82 -18.76
C GLY A 74 12.87 1.86 -18.07
N GLU A 75 12.36 0.84 -18.79
CA GLU A 75 11.46 -0.16 -18.24
C GLU A 75 12.24 -1.40 -17.79
N LEU A 76 11.70 -2.08 -16.77
CA LEU A 76 12.26 -3.31 -16.24
C LEU A 76 11.82 -4.52 -17.09
N GLU A 77 12.78 -5.24 -17.65
CA GLU A 77 12.54 -6.51 -18.34
C GLU A 77 13.07 -7.68 -17.51
N ILE A 78 12.23 -8.68 -17.30
CA ILE A 78 12.61 -9.92 -16.63
C ILE A 78 13.16 -10.91 -17.66
N ILE A 79 14.32 -11.49 -17.36
CA ILE A 79 14.95 -12.47 -18.25
C ILE A 79 14.41 -13.86 -17.92
N ARG A 80 13.74 -14.48 -18.89
CA ARG A 80 13.30 -15.88 -18.74
C ARG A 80 14.51 -16.80 -18.56
N GLY A 81 14.37 -17.71 -17.60
CA GLY A 81 15.48 -18.58 -17.20
C GLY A 81 16.43 -17.97 -16.17
N GLY A 82 16.23 -16.70 -15.80
CA GLY A 82 16.83 -16.09 -14.61
C GLY A 82 16.20 -16.61 -13.32
N ARG A 83 16.62 -16.04 -12.18
CA ARG A 83 16.17 -16.47 -10.84
C ARG A 83 14.91 -15.77 -10.34
N ILE A 84 14.44 -14.72 -11.03
CA ILE A 84 13.23 -14.01 -10.64
C ILE A 84 12.01 -14.90 -10.91
N PRO A 85 11.25 -15.27 -9.88
CA PRO A 85 10.03 -16.03 -10.06
C PRO A 85 8.96 -15.18 -10.75
N TYR A 86 8.16 -15.82 -11.56
CA TYR A 86 6.98 -15.19 -12.18
C TYR A 86 5.80 -16.12 -12.08
N MET A 87 4.61 -15.55 -12.05
CA MET A 87 3.36 -16.31 -12.07
C MET A 87 2.95 -16.54 -13.52
N GLU A 88 2.68 -17.80 -13.86
CA GLU A 88 2.15 -18.14 -15.17
C GLU A 88 0.68 -17.69 -15.28
N TRP A 89 0.26 -17.28 -16.47
CA TRP A 89 -1.11 -16.82 -16.71
C TRP A 89 -2.18 -17.85 -16.29
N LYS A 90 -1.91 -19.13 -16.54
CA LYS A 90 -2.84 -20.22 -16.15
C LYS A 90 -3.08 -20.25 -14.65
N ASP A 91 -2.01 -20.05 -13.83
CA ASP A 91 -2.09 -20.11 -12.37
C ASP A 91 -2.74 -18.83 -11.79
N TYR A 92 -2.54 -17.69 -12.44
CA TYR A 92 -3.23 -16.44 -12.09
C TYR A 92 -4.72 -16.50 -12.43
N ARG A 93 -5.07 -17.03 -13.60
CA ARG A 93 -6.45 -17.08 -14.09
C ARG A 93 -7.26 -18.25 -13.51
N PHE A 94 -6.57 -19.37 -13.25
CA PHE A 94 -7.15 -20.60 -12.72
C PHE A 94 -6.22 -21.19 -11.66
N PRO A 95 -6.07 -20.51 -10.51
CA PRO A 95 -5.17 -21.00 -9.48
C PRO A 95 -5.59 -22.40 -9.02
N VAL A 96 -4.62 -23.31 -8.95
CA VAL A 96 -4.83 -24.66 -8.45
C VAL A 96 -4.90 -24.57 -6.93
N PHE A 97 -6.01 -25.03 -6.39
CA PHE A 97 -6.21 -25.10 -4.95
C PHE A 97 -5.36 -26.22 -4.34
N ASP A 98 -4.47 -25.85 -3.42
CA ASP A 98 -3.75 -26.81 -2.60
C ASP A 98 -4.52 -27.06 -1.30
N SER A 99 -5.25 -28.18 -1.25
CA SER A 99 -6.06 -28.58 -0.10
C SER A 99 -5.24 -28.90 1.17
N THR A 100 -3.92 -28.94 1.07
CA THR A 100 -3.02 -29.17 2.22
C THR A 100 -2.70 -27.88 2.98
N ARG A 101 -3.01 -26.73 2.42
CA ARG A 101 -2.87 -25.43 3.09
C ARG A 101 -4.09 -25.16 3.95
N ASP A 102 -3.83 -24.76 5.19
CA ASP A 102 -4.85 -24.59 6.23
C ASP A 102 -5.66 -23.27 6.12
N ASP A 103 -5.70 -22.65 4.93
CA ASP A 103 -6.33 -21.37 4.65
C ASP A 103 -7.75 -21.53 4.13
N ARG A 104 -8.59 -22.18 4.93
CA ARG A 104 -9.96 -22.47 4.58
C ARG A 104 -10.83 -21.23 4.54
N ILE A 105 -11.14 -20.77 3.35
CA ILE A 105 -12.32 -19.95 3.14
C ILE A 105 -13.48 -20.91 2.83
N ALA A 106 -14.35 -21.08 3.81
CA ALA A 106 -15.38 -22.09 3.81
C ALA A 106 -16.70 -21.59 3.22
N SER A 107 -16.78 -21.33 1.93
CA SER A 107 -18.07 -21.23 1.26
C SER A 107 -17.92 -21.43 -0.24
N ALA A 108 -18.87 -22.02 -0.88
CA ALA A 108 -18.77 -22.54 -2.24
C ALA A 108 -19.09 -21.53 -3.36
N ASP A 109 -19.77 -20.47 -3.09
CA ASP A 109 -19.70 -19.24 -3.93
C ASP A 109 -18.30 -18.67 -3.97
N ALA A 110 -17.64 -19.28 -3.23
CA ALA A 110 -16.31 -19.30 -2.79
C ALA A 110 -15.28 -19.80 -3.78
N LEU A 111 -15.57 -20.47 -4.86
CA LEU A 111 -14.46 -20.87 -5.72
C LEU A 111 -13.76 -19.62 -6.27
N GLY A 112 -14.51 -18.62 -6.70
CA GLY A 112 -13.95 -17.34 -7.10
C GLY A 112 -13.35 -16.55 -5.94
N ALA A 113 -13.99 -16.50 -4.78
CA ALA A 113 -13.50 -15.81 -3.60
C ALA A 113 -12.33 -16.53 -2.93
N GLN A 114 -12.30 -17.86 -2.97
CA GLN A 114 -11.22 -18.69 -2.50
C GLN A 114 -9.95 -18.53 -3.35
N LEU A 115 -10.11 -18.49 -4.68
CA LEU A 115 -9.03 -18.23 -5.62
C LEU A 115 -8.43 -16.83 -5.43
N VAL A 116 -9.28 -15.84 -5.24
CA VAL A 116 -8.87 -14.46 -4.94
C VAL A 116 -8.22 -14.37 -3.55
N GLY A 117 -8.77 -15.08 -2.55
CA GLY A 117 -8.22 -15.10 -1.19
C GLY A 117 -6.81 -15.68 -1.11
N GLU A 118 -6.50 -16.71 -1.86
CA GLU A 118 -5.13 -17.27 -1.90
C GLU A 118 -4.14 -16.38 -2.65
N LEU A 119 -4.54 -15.79 -3.76
CA LEU A 119 -3.71 -14.84 -4.51
C LEU A 119 -3.38 -13.59 -3.70
N PHE A 120 -4.31 -13.14 -2.88
CA PHE A 120 -4.17 -11.93 -2.06
C PHE A 120 -3.90 -12.25 -0.58
N SER A 121 -3.69 -13.54 -0.23
CA SER A 121 -3.32 -13.88 1.14
C SER A 121 -1.94 -13.37 1.50
N ASP A 122 -1.77 -12.99 2.76
CA ASP A 122 -0.48 -12.49 3.28
C ASP A 122 0.62 -13.56 3.34
N ARG A 123 0.27 -14.81 3.02
CA ARG A 123 1.14 -15.97 3.26
C ARG A 123 2.05 -16.37 2.12
N GLU A 124 2.10 -15.68 1.05
CA GLU A 124 3.07 -15.83 -0.04
C GLU A 124 2.48 -15.69 -1.46
N GLY A 125 1.21 -15.82 -1.70
CA GLY A 125 0.53 -15.64 -2.96
C GLY A 125 1.26 -14.75 -3.99
N ILE A 126 0.75 -13.57 -4.24
CA ILE A 126 1.37 -12.58 -5.16
C ILE A 126 2.79 -12.19 -4.72
N ARG A 127 3.09 -12.20 -3.41
CA ARG A 127 4.43 -11.79 -2.92
C ARG A 127 5.55 -12.70 -3.38
N ALA A 128 5.29 -14.00 -3.52
CA ALA A 128 6.30 -14.96 -4.01
C ALA A 128 6.76 -14.62 -5.43
N TYR A 129 5.90 -13.96 -6.20
CA TYR A 129 6.14 -13.55 -7.59
C TYR A 129 6.35 -12.03 -7.72
N SER A 130 6.60 -11.34 -6.61
CA SER A 130 6.86 -9.91 -6.63
C SER A 130 8.32 -9.60 -6.35
N VAL A 131 8.80 -8.52 -6.96
CA VAL A 131 10.13 -7.97 -6.71
C VAL A 131 10.04 -6.55 -6.19
N ALA A 132 11.01 -6.18 -5.36
CA ALA A 132 11.22 -4.84 -4.84
C ALA A 132 12.31 -4.15 -5.67
N VAL A 133 11.95 -3.14 -6.43
CA VAL A 133 12.82 -2.45 -7.37
C VAL A 133 13.23 -1.10 -6.79
N SER A 134 14.53 -0.87 -6.69
CA SER A 134 15.08 0.42 -6.25
C SER A 134 15.94 1.01 -7.36
N TYR A 135 15.70 2.28 -7.70
CA TYR A 135 16.36 2.95 -8.82
C TYR A 135 16.38 4.46 -8.68
N THR A 136 17.18 5.13 -9.49
CA THR A 136 17.11 6.58 -9.67
C THR A 136 16.42 6.93 -10.98
N HIS A 137 15.82 8.12 -11.03
CA HIS A 137 15.16 8.69 -12.21
C HIS A 137 15.64 10.12 -12.46
N GLU A 138 15.23 10.72 -13.57
CA GLU A 138 15.50 12.12 -13.84
C GLU A 138 14.57 13.01 -13.00
N GLU A 139 15.12 14.05 -12.39
CA GLU A 139 14.34 15.00 -11.56
C GLU A 139 13.21 15.68 -12.34
N SER A 140 13.43 15.91 -13.63
CA SER A 140 12.45 16.49 -14.56
C SER A 140 11.21 15.62 -14.77
N THR A 141 11.28 14.32 -14.48
CA THR A 141 10.15 13.38 -14.65
C THR A 141 9.28 13.24 -13.39
N ARG A 142 9.64 13.95 -12.32
CA ARG A 142 8.90 13.88 -11.06
C ARG A 142 7.45 14.31 -11.25
N TYR A 143 6.54 13.56 -10.64
CA TYR A 143 5.13 13.96 -10.60
C TYR A 143 4.98 15.33 -9.95
N ASP A 144 4.21 16.21 -10.59
CA ASP A 144 3.84 17.49 -9.98
C ASP A 144 2.97 17.22 -8.74
N ILE A 145 3.61 17.33 -7.59
CA ILE A 145 2.89 17.29 -6.31
C ILE A 145 2.17 18.63 -6.22
N THR A 146 0.91 18.64 -6.65
CA THR A 146 0.04 19.80 -6.49
C THR A 146 0.17 20.29 -5.05
N LYS A 147 0.68 21.50 -4.89
CA LYS A 147 0.74 22.17 -3.59
C LYS A 147 -0.68 22.15 -3.04
N GLY A 148 -0.94 21.24 -2.09
CA GLY A 148 -2.26 21.08 -1.50
C GLY A 148 -2.74 22.45 -1.04
N LYS A 149 -4.03 22.72 -1.15
CA LYS A 149 -4.62 23.99 -0.71
C LYS A 149 -4.51 24.07 0.82
N GLN A 150 -3.38 24.54 1.32
CA GLN A 150 -3.07 24.65 2.76
C GLN A 150 -4.17 25.40 3.52
N GLU A 151 -4.86 26.32 2.85
CA GLU A 151 -6.01 27.06 3.37
C GLU A 151 -7.11 26.14 3.91
N ARG A 152 -7.34 24.99 3.27
CA ARG A 152 -8.33 23.98 3.73
C ARG A 152 -7.96 23.34 5.06
N PHE A 153 -6.70 23.38 5.43
CA PHE A 153 -6.15 22.78 6.65
C PHE A 153 -5.73 23.86 7.68
N ALA A 154 -6.23 25.09 7.56
CA ALA A 154 -5.82 26.20 8.42
C ALA A 154 -5.96 25.88 9.92
N ARG A 155 -7.05 25.19 10.34
CA ARG A 155 -7.22 24.77 11.74
C ARG A 155 -6.17 23.73 12.16
N VAL A 156 -5.95 22.70 11.35
CA VAL A 156 -4.96 21.63 11.61
C VAL A 156 -3.56 22.26 11.69
N MET A 157 -3.22 23.13 10.75
CA MET A 157 -1.94 23.81 10.73
C MET A 157 -1.71 24.70 11.96
N ARG A 158 -2.74 25.38 12.46
CA ARG A 158 -2.67 26.16 13.70
C ARG A 158 -2.45 25.27 14.92
N LEU A 159 -3.15 24.13 15.00
CA LEU A 159 -2.97 23.18 16.09
C LEU A 159 -1.53 22.66 16.13
N LEU A 160 -1.01 22.21 14.99
CA LEU A 160 0.35 21.71 14.89
C LEU A 160 1.42 22.77 15.23
N LYS A 161 1.27 24.01 14.70
CA LYS A 161 2.29 25.07 14.84
C LYS A 161 2.23 25.84 16.15
N VAL A 162 1.05 25.93 16.78
CA VAL A 162 0.85 26.80 17.95
C VAL A 162 0.58 25.98 19.21
N LYS A 163 -0.27 24.97 19.12
CA LYS A 163 -0.61 24.14 20.28
C LYS A 163 0.29 22.92 20.43
N HIS A 164 1.03 22.56 19.38
CA HIS A 164 1.86 21.37 19.33
C HIS A 164 1.11 20.08 19.71
N ALA A 165 -0.18 20.03 19.39
CA ALA A 165 -1.04 18.88 19.66
C ALA A 165 -2.07 18.70 18.56
N LEU A 166 -2.36 17.45 18.17
CA LEU A 166 -3.36 17.10 17.16
C LEU A 166 -3.92 15.70 17.45
N THR A 167 -5.24 15.55 17.35
CA THR A 167 -5.88 14.22 17.35
C THR A 167 -6.27 13.85 15.93
N VAL A 168 -5.71 12.74 15.43
CA VAL A 168 -5.99 12.17 14.10
C VAL A 168 -6.72 10.86 14.27
N VAL A 169 -7.87 10.71 13.59
CA VAL A 169 -8.57 9.43 13.50
C VAL A 169 -8.49 8.93 12.07
N SER A 170 -8.09 7.68 11.86
CA SER A 170 -8.24 7.00 10.58
C SER A 170 -9.49 6.13 10.59
N TYR A 171 -10.29 6.22 9.53
CA TYR A 171 -11.56 5.54 9.38
C TYR A 171 -11.70 4.99 7.98
N GLY A 172 -11.86 3.67 7.85
CA GLY A 172 -11.83 3.02 6.54
C GLY A 172 -11.86 1.50 6.64
N ASP A 173 -11.39 0.87 5.59
CA ASP A 173 -11.32 -0.58 5.42
C ASP A 173 -9.97 -1.19 5.84
N SER A 174 -9.67 -2.39 5.35
CA SER A 174 -8.43 -3.13 5.64
C SER A 174 -7.15 -2.38 5.23
N ILE A 175 -7.20 -1.57 4.17
CA ILE A 175 -6.05 -0.78 3.73
C ILE A 175 -5.73 0.28 4.78
N THR A 176 -6.76 0.93 5.31
CA THR A 176 -6.62 1.95 6.36
C THR A 176 -6.27 1.33 7.71
N TYR A 177 -6.81 0.15 8.00
CA TYR A 177 -6.39 -0.64 9.15
C TYR A 177 -4.89 -0.96 9.09
N GLY A 178 -4.34 -1.15 7.88
CA GLY A 178 -2.94 -1.46 7.63
C GLY A 178 -2.67 -2.95 7.48
N TRP A 179 -3.69 -3.75 7.10
CA TRP A 179 -3.64 -5.21 7.05
C TRP A 179 -2.40 -5.79 6.36
N ALA A 180 -1.95 -5.22 5.26
CA ALA A 180 -0.78 -5.70 4.52
C ALA A 180 0.49 -4.87 4.75
N ALA A 181 0.51 -3.98 5.74
CA ALA A 181 1.70 -3.21 6.04
C ALA A 181 2.82 -4.12 6.58
N SER A 182 4.02 -4.00 6.01
CA SER A 182 5.14 -4.92 6.30
C SER A 182 5.63 -4.88 7.76
N GLY A 183 5.31 -3.82 8.50
CA GLY A 183 5.62 -3.64 9.91
C GLY A 183 4.54 -4.15 10.88
N MET A 184 3.37 -4.56 10.37
CA MET A 184 2.34 -5.15 11.23
C MET A 184 2.84 -6.42 11.91
N GLN A 185 2.37 -6.66 13.15
CA GLN A 185 2.88 -7.73 14.00
C GLN A 185 2.72 -9.11 13.36
N GLU A 186 1.67 -9.30 12.59
CA GLU A 186 1.36 -10.56 11.89
C GLU A 186 2.28 -10.80 10.68
N ILE A 187 2.87 -9.75 10.12
CA ILE A 187 3.69 -9.82 8.90
C ILE A 187 5.18 -9.72 9.23
N ARG A 188 5.60 -8.69 9.91
CA ARG A 188 6.98 -8.39 10.34
C ARG A 188 8.05 -8.70 9.29
N LYS A 189 7.88 -8.15 8.10
CA LYS A 189 8.84 -8.31 7.00
C LYS A 189 9.51 -6.96 6.68
N PRO A 190 10.77 -6.96 6.26
CA PRO A 190 11.42 -5.75 5.77
C PRO A 190 10.58 -5.09 4.64
N PRO A 191 10.55 -3.76 4.55
CA PRO A 191 11.24 -2.76 5.39
C PRO A 191 10.49 -2.36 6.68
N PHE A 192 9.60 -3.16 7.20
CA PHE A 192 8.85 -2.93 8.45
C PHE A 192 8.05 -1.63 8.48
N CYS A 193 7.48 -1.25 7.34
CA CYS A 193 6.68 -0.04 7.24
C CYS A 193 5.39 -0.18 8.04
N LYS A 194 5.11 0.83 8.85
CA LYS A 194 3.84 0.98 9.56
C LYS A 194 2.68 1.18 8.57
N PRO A 195 1.43 1.00 9.02
CA PRO A 195 0.25 1.49 8.28
C PRO A 195 0.42 2.94 7.84
N TYR A 196 -0.06 3.28 6.65
CA TYR A 196 0.18 4.61 6.06
C TYR A 196 -0.33 5.76 6.95
N ALA A 197 -1.46 5.57 7.65
CA ALA A 197 -2.01 6.58 8.54
C ALA A 197 -1.07 6.86 9.73
N GLU A 198 -0.45 5.83 10.30
CA GLU A 198 0.56 5.98 11.35
C GLU A 198 1.82 6.70 10.83
N MET A 199 2.26 6.37 9.60
CA MET A 199 3.39 7.07 8.98
C MET A 199 3.11 8.57 8.78
N VAL A 200 1.87 8.93 8.40
CA VAL A 200 1.44 10.34 8.30
C VAL A 200 1.51 11.03 9.68
N VAL A 201 1.01 10.37 10.72
CA VAL A 201 1.02 10.88 12.09
C VAL A 201 2.45 11.09 12.58
N ASP A 202 3.32 10.09 12.43
CA ASP A 202 4.74 10.19 12.79
C ASP A 202 5.42 11.37 12.06
N ALA A 203 5.16 11.52 10.76
CA ALA A 203 5.73 12.60 9.95
C ALA A 203 5.23 13.98 10.39
N LEU A 204 3.96 14.11 10.78
CA LEU A 204 3.42 15.35 11.32
C LEU A 204 4.04 15.68 12.66
N GLY A 205 4.13 14.71 13.58
CA GLY A 205 4.76 14.87 14.89
C GLY A 205 6.21 15.33 14.77
N GLN A 206 6.99 14.66 13.94
CA GLN A 206 8.40 15.00 13.70
C GLN A 206 8.55 16.38 13.07
N LYS A 207 7.78 16.68 12.02
CA LYS A 207 7.91 17.95 11.28
C LYS A 207 7.56 19.16 12.11
N TYR A 208 6.59 19.07 13.00
CA TYR A 208 6.07 20.20 13.78
C TYR A 208 6.48 20.16 15.25
N ALA A 209 7.27 19.16 15.67
CA ALA A 209 7.59 18.88 17.08
C ALA A 209 6.31 18.87 17.92
N ALA A 210 5.29 18.18 17.46
CA ALA A 210 3.95 18.17 18.03
C ALA A 210 3.60 16.78 18.57
N ASP A 211 2.80 16.75 19.63
CA ASP A 211 2.16 15.52 20.11
C ASP A 211 0.94 15.21 19.22
N VAL A 212 1.07 14.18 18.39
CA VAL A 212 0.02 13.77 17.46
C VAL A 212 -0.54 12.42 17.89
N ARG A 213 -1.70 12.46 18.55
CA ARG A 213 -2.43 11.26 18.95
C ARG A 213 -3.11 10.65 17.73
N HIS A 214 -2.94 9.35 17.51
CA HIS A 214 -3.62 8.60 16.46
C HIS A 214 -4.59 7.56 17.05
N VAL A 215 -5.79 7.50 16.49
CA VAL A 215 -6.76 6.43 16.76
C VAL A 215 -7.18 5.80 15.44
N ASN A 216 -7.00 4.49 15.33
CA ASN A 216 -7.40 3.73 14.16
C ASN A 216 -8.78 3.10 14.39
N CYS A 217 -9.82 3.68 13.77
CA CYS A 217 -11.19 3.18 13.76
C CYS A 217 -11.53 2.41 12.47
N ALA A 218 -10.52 2.06 11.66
CA ALA A 218 -10.74 1.28 10.45
C ALA A 218 -10.98 -0.20 10.78
N VAL A 219 -11.83 -0.86 9.97
CA VAL A 219 -12.18 -2.27 10.15
C VAL A 219 -12.09 -3.00 8.81
N SER A 220 -11.33 -4.11 8.80
CA SER A 220 -11.12 -4.91 7.59
C SER A 220 -12.43 -5.45 7.01
N GLY A 221 -12.53 -5.48 5.68
CA GLY A 221 -13.67 -6.01 4.94
C GLY A 221 -14.91 -5.12 4.92
N LYS A 222 -14.85 -3.90 5.47
CA LYS A 222 -16.01 -3.00 5.56
C LYS A 222 -16.15 -2.10 4.35
N CYS A 223 -17.41 -1.86 3.96
CA CYS A 223 -17.82 -0.93 2.91
C CYS A 223 -18.34 0.38 3.52
N THR A 224 -18.67 1.33 2.66
CA THR A 224 -19.18 2.66 3.06
C THR A 224 -20.53 2.65 3.76
N ASP A 225 -21.39 1.66 3.51
CA ASP A 225 -22.67 1.48 4.21
C ASP A 225 -22.45 1.22 5.70
N TRP A 226 -21.55 0.29 6.04
CA TRP A 226 -21.12 0.05 7.42
C TRP A 226 -20.56 1.33 8.05
N GLY A 227 -19.72 2.07 7.30
CA GLY A 227 -19.14 3.32 7.78
C GLY A 227 -20.18 4.42 8.04
N LEU A 228 -21.37 4.34 7.45
CA LEU A 228 -22.46 5.32 7.61
C LEU A 228 -23.35 5.05 8.83
N GLU A 229 -23.30 3.86 9.42
CA GLU A 229 -24.06 3.49 10.60
C GLU A 229 -23.71 4.38 11.81
N ASP A 230 -24.70 4.77 12.59
CA ASP A 230 -24.53 5.72 13.69
C ASP A 230 -23.57 5.21 14.78
N GLU A 231 -23.60 3.91 15.07
CA GLU A 231 -22.70 3.27 16.03
C GLU A 231 -21.24 3.39 15.58
N ASN A 232 -20.96 3.17 14.31
CA ASN A 232 -19.62 3.24 13.74
C ASN A 232 -19.13 4.69 13.64
N ILE A 233 -20.02 5.63 13.31
CA ILE A 233 -19.72 7.07 13.37
C ILE A 233 -19.39 7.50 14.81
N ALA A 234 -20.12 6.97 15.80
CA ALA A 234 -19.87 7.29 17.20
C ALA A 234 -18.45 6.89 17.65
N SER A 235 -17.91 5.78 17.13
CA SER A 235 -16.52 5.37 17.40
C SER A 235 -15.48 6.41 16.96
N VAL A 236 -15.78 7.17 15.91
CA VAL A 236 -14.93 8.25 15.41
C VAL A 236 -15.14 9.54 16.19
N THR A 237 -16.39 9.95 16.39
CA THR A 237 -16.72 11.25 16.96
C THR A 237 -16.44 11.35 18.45
N GLN A 238 -16.53 10.25 19.21
CA GLN A 238 -16.15 10.20 20.63
C GLN A 238 -14.69 10.55 20.87
N GLU A 239 -13.81 10.30 19.90
CA GLU A 239 -12.40 10.63 19.97
C GLU A 239 -12.12 12.12 19.77
N LYS A 240 -13.13 12.92 19.44
CA LYS A 240 -13.05 14.36 19.18
C LYS A 240 -11.92 14.73 18.23
N PRO A 241 -11.89 14.14 17.02
CA PRO A 241 -10.77 14.32 16.10
C PRO A 241 -10.63 15.77 15.61
N ASP A 242 -9.40 16.21 15.46
CA ASP A 242 -9.07 17.44 14.74
C ASP A 242 -8.90 17.21 13.24
N LEU A 243 -8.54 15.97 12.88
CA LEU A 243 -8.37 15.50 11.50
C LEU A 243 -8.88 14.07 11.39
N VAL A 244 -9.70 13.79 10.37
CA VAL A 244 -10.10 12.43 10.02
C VAL A 244 -9.52 12.07 8.67
N ILE A 245 -8.84 10.93 8.59
CA ILE A 245 -8.43 10.27 7.35
C ILE A 245 -9.52 9.26 7.02
N LEU A 246 -10.37 9.59 6.03
CA LEU A 246 -11.47 8.75 5.58
C LEU A 246 -11.07 8.03 4.30
N ALA A 247 -11.03 6.69 4.32
CA ALA A 247 -10.63 5.90 3.17
C ALA A 247 -11.36 4.55 3.12
N PHE A 248 -12.46 4.53 2.40
CA PHE A 248 -13.22 3.35 1.98
C PHE A 248 -13.20 3.26 0.44
N GLY A 249 -13.69 2.16 -0.10
CA GLY A 249 -13.95 2.02 -1.53
C GLY A 249 -13.46 0.70 -2.13
N MET A 250 -12.43 0.07 -1.57
CA MET A 250 -11.90 -1.19 -2.09
C MET A 250 -12.97 -2.30 -2.07
N ASN A 251 -13.66 -2.45 -0.94
CA ASN A 251 -14.71 -3.46 -0.79
C ASN A 251 -16.01 -3.03 -1.48
N ASP A 252 -16.26 -1.73 -1.58
CA ASP A 252 -17.43 -1.16 -2.23
C ASP A 252 -17.46 -1.47 -3.74
N ALA A 253 -16.29 -1.50 -4.39
CA ALA A 253 -16.16 -1.66 -5.84
C ALA A 253 -16.83 -2.93 -6.40
N GLY A 254 -16.96 -3.98 -5.59
CA GLY A 254 -17.63 -5.23 -5.96
C GLY A 254 -19.11 -5.31 -5.54
N VAL A 255 -19.60 -4.34 -4.77
CA VAL A 255 -20.91 -4.41 -4.08
C VAL A 255 -21.84 -3.28 -4.51
N PHE A 256 -21.33 -2.05 -4.61
CA PHE A 256 -22.14 -0.86 -4.83
C PHE A 256 -21.80 -0.15 -6.14
N ARG A 257 -22.80 0.56 -6.68
CA ARG A 257 -22.59 1.51 -7.76
C ARG A 257 -21.85 2.75 -7.24
N PRO A 258 -21.04 3.43 -8.07
CA PRO A 258 -20.28 4.62 -7.65
C PRO A 258 -21.12 5.71 -6.97
N GLU A 259 -22.36 5.90 -7.43
CA GLU A 259 -23.27 6.92 -6.89
C GLU A 259 -23.66 6.62 -5.44
N VAL A 260 -23.84 5.33 -5.09
CA VAL A 260 -24.15 4.89 -3.73
C VAL A 260 -22.94 5.12 -2.82
N VAL A 261 -21.74 4.77 -3.30
CA VAL A 261 -20.49 5.02 -2.56
C VAL A 261 -20.31 6.52 -2.30
N GLU A 262 -20.53 7.36 -3.30
CA GLU A 262 -20.46 8.81 -3.15
C GLU A 262 -21.48 9.32 -2.11
N GLN A 263 -22.72 8.85 -2.17
CA GLN A 263 -23.78 9.22 -1.23
C GLN A 263 -23.40 8.82 0.21
N ASN A 264 -22.92 7.60 0.40
CA ASN A 264 -22.49 7.11 1.70
C ASN A 264 -21.32 7.92 2.25
N LEU A 265 -20.28 8.18 1.45
CA LEU A 265 -19.14 9.01 1.85
C LEU A 265 -19.57 10.44 2.24
N ARG A 266 -20.48 11.06 1.50
CA ARG A 266 -21.06 12.36 1.85
C ARG A 266 -21.82 12.31 3.17
N GLY A 267 -22.58 11.23 3.41
CA GLY A 267 -23.29 10.99 4.67
C GLY A 267 -22.32 10.85 5.85
N ILE A 268 -21.27 10.03 5.72
CA ILE A 268 -20.21 9.87 6.71
C ILE A 268 -19.59 11.23 7.06
N ILE A 269 -19.18 11.99 6.04
CA ILE A 269 -18.58 13.31 6.22
C ILE A 269 -19.54 14.26 6.97
N SER A 270 -20.82 14.22 6.63
CA SER A 270 -21.84 15.08 7.27
C SER A 270 -22.04 14.74 8.74
N LYS A 271 -22.00 13.44 9.09
CA LYS A 271 -22.19 12.98 10.48
C LYS A 271 -20.97 13.21 11.37
N ILE A 272 -19.75 13.22 10.80
CA ILE A 272 -18.51 13.44 11.54
C ILE A 272 -18.26 14.95 11.80
N ARG A 273 -18.77 15.84 10.96
CA ARG A 273 -18.58 17.30 11.09
C ARG A 273 -19.48 17.93 12.13
#